data_6e2ba98507ec8de6c8ba0409db0b7cfb
#
_entry.id   6e2ba98507ec8de6c8ba0409db0b7cfb
#
_cell.length_a   1.000
_cell.length_b   1.000
_cell.length_c   1.000
_cell.angle_alpha   90.00
_cell.angle_beta   90.00
_cell.angle_gamma   90.00
#
_symmetry.space_group_name_H-M   'P 1'
#
loop_
_entity.id
_entity.type
_entity.pdbx_description
1 polymer ?
#
loop_
_entity_poly.entity_id
_entity_poly.type
_entity_poly.pdbx_seq_one_letter_code
_entity_poly.pdbx_strand_id
1 'polypeptide(L)'
;AAVATTIISLHQMFDRRQGLLDGQARVAHPANDQPPVDVSVIACTAGDAHLVPQLQSIKHLFTHRSCDRDPKFLGLECRAALGDGVGQYDWFCYLEDDLMLTDPLFFDKLKWFRSIAGDDAVLQPNRFEVAVGQPMHKLYIDGNMADATQSPKFQNIADRTVVEGEAFGRSYVFKRINNTHSGTFFLDAPQMAHFVKQADFQAEESGFAGPVESCATLGIMRHFRVYKPARVNAGFLEVRHLNNRYLGARLKLQPGDPVRF
;
A
#
# COMPACT_ATOMS: atom_id res chain seq x y z
N ALA A 1 -18.17 3.38 2.31
CA ALA A 1 -18.05 2.12 1.53
C ALA A 1 -16.58 1.73 1.35
N ALA A 2 -15.70 2.62 0.86
CA ALA A 2 -14.30 2.27 0.56
C ALA A 2 -13.54 1.72 1.79
N VAL A 3 -13.48 2.45 2.89
CA VAL A 3 -12.80 2.02 4.12
C VAL A 3 -13.26 0.64 4.62
N ALA A 4 -14.56 0.34 4.55
CA ALA A 4 -15.07 -0.98 4.92
C ALA A 4 -14.51 -2.07 4.00
N THR A 5 -14.48 -1.82 2.69
CA THR A 5 -13.91 -2.74 1.71
C THR A 5 -12.42 -2.96 1.96
N THR A 6 -11.68 -1.90 2.24
CA THR A 6 -10.25 -1.96 2.60
C THR A 6 -10.03 -2.87 3.82
N ILE A 7 -10.73 -2.61 4.94
CA ILE A 7 -10.59 -3.40 6.17
C ILE A 7 -10.97 -4.87 5.93
N ILE A 8 -12.10 -5.12 5.28
CA ILE A 8 -12.57 -6.49 4.99
C ILE A 8 -11.57 -7.23 4.11
N SER A 9 -11.00 -6.58 3.09
CA SER A 9 -10.04 -7.23 2.19
C SER A 9 -8.78 -7.72 2.91
N LEU A 10 -8.28 -6.97 3.90
CA LEU A 10 -7.12 -7.37 4.69
C LEU A 10 -7.37 -8.67 5.44
N HIS A 11 -8.53 -8.78 6.11
CA HIS A 11 -8.89 -10.00 6.84
C HIS A 11 -9.19 -11.17 5.90
N GLN A 12 -9.87 -10.93 4.76
CA GLN A 12 -10.14 -11.98 3.78
C GLN A 12 -8.87 -12.55 3.14
N MET A 13 -7.87 -11.71 2.89
CA MET A 13 -6.63 -12.14 2.23
C MET A 13 -5.63 -12.78 3.18
N PHE A 14 -5.51 -12.28 4.42
CA PHE A 14 -4.35 -12.58 5.25
C PHE A 14 -4.66 -13.15 6.64
N ASP A 15 -5.89 -13.00 7.17
CA ASP A 15 -6.24 -13.53 8.48
C ASP A 15 -6.35 -15.06 8.45
N ARG A 16 -5.84 -15.73 9.49
CA ARG A 16 -5.92 -17.18 9.67
C ARG A 16 -7.33 -17.76 9.76
N ARG A 17 -8.36 -16.93 9.92
CA ARG A 17 -9.77 -17.36 10.03
C ARG A 17 -10.38 -17.66 8.67
N GLN A 18 -9.77 -18.58 7.93
CA GLN A 18 -10.22 -19.09 6.64
C GLN A 18 -10.58 -20.56 6.77
N GLY A 19 -11.52 -21.03 5.95
CA GLY A 19 -12.01 -22.40 6.04
C GLY A 19 -12.27 -23.03 4.67
N LEU A 20 -11.99 -24.33 4.59
CA LEU A 20 -12.36 -25.21 3.47
C LEU A 20 -13.58 -26.02 3.87
N LEU A 21 -14.67 -25.90 3.10
CA LEU A 21 -15.90 -26.63 3.35
C LEU A 21 -15.79 -28.09 2.88
N ASP A 22 -15.97 -29.03 3.81
CA ASP A 22 -16.29 -30.41 3.50
C ASP A 22 -17.82 -30.55 3.36
N GLY A 23 -18.29 -30.62 2.12
CA GLY A 23 -19.74 -30.71 1.82
C GLY A 23 -20.35 -32.04 2.24
N GLN A 24 -19.58 -33.13 2.34
CA GLN A 24 -20.06 -34.45 2.78
C GLN A 24 -20.26 -34.50 4.30
N ALA A 25 -19.22 -34.05 5.03
CA ALA A 25 -19.26 -34.00 6.49
C ALA A 25 -20.03 -32.78 7.03
N ARG A 26 -20.35 -31.81 6.19
CA ARG A 26 -20.99 -30.52 6.54
C ARG A 26 -20.22 -29.74 7.62
N VAL A 27 -18.89 -29.76 7.54
CA VAL A 27 -17.99 -29.02 8.44
C VAL A 27 -17.02 -28.16 7.64
N ALA A 28 -16.53 -27.08 8.24
CA ALA A 28 -15.43 -26.30 7.69
C ALA A 28 -14.13 -26.63 8.45
N HIS A 29 -13.10 -27.00 7.73
CA HIS A 29 -11.76 -27.20 8.27
C HIS A 29 -10.94 -25.91 8.10
N PRO A 30 -9.99 -25.59 9.02
CA PRO A 30 -9.06 -24.48 8.81
C PRO A 30 -8.35 -24.59 7.47
N ALA A 31 -8.18 -23.46 6.80
CA ALA A 31 -7.47 -23.35 5.53
C ALA A 31 -6.50 -22.15 5.58
N ASN A 32 -5.35 -22.27 4.91
CA ASN A 32 -4.29 -21.26 4.91
C ASN A 32 -3.82 -20.86 6.33
N ASP A 33 -3.84 -21.80 7.25
CA ASP A 33 -3.54 -21.61 8.68
C ASP A 33 -2.08 -21.92 9.06
N GLN A 34 -1.23 -22.23 8.06
CA GLN A 34 0.19 -22.56 8.26
C GLN A 34 1.08 -21.73 7.30
N PRO A 35 1.97 -20.87 7.81
CA PRO A 35 2.02 -20.40 9.19
C PRO A 35 0.80 -19.52 9.56
N PRO A 36 0.37 -19.51 10.82
CA PRO A 36 -0.76 -18.68 11.23
C PRO A 36 -0.43 -17.20 11.09
N VAL A 37 -1.34 -16.42 10.51
CA VAL A 37 -1.21 -14.97 10.37
C VAL A 37 -2.35 -14.30 11.14
N ASP A 38 -2.00 -13.32 11.97
CA ASP A 38 -2.95 -12.46 12.67
C ASP A 38 -2.92 -11.06 12.07
N VAL A 39 -4.07 -10.54 11.71
CA VAL A 39 -4.23 -9.20 11.16
C VAL A 39 -4.79 -8.28 12.24
N SER A 40 -4.05 -7.21 12.57
CA SER A 40 -4.51 -6.13 13.44
C SER A 40 -4.67 -4.85 12.61
N VAL A 41 -5.86 -4.30 12.59
CA VAL A 41 -6.16 -3.06 11.87
C VAL A 41 -6.46 -1.94 12.85
N ILE A 42 -5.82 -0.79 12.70
CA ILE A 42 -6.09 0.43 13.46
C ILE A 42 -6.60 1.49 12.49
N ALA A 43 -7.84 1.91 12.67
CA ALA A 43 -8.44 3.00 11.91
C ALA A 43 -8.25 4.32 12.65
N CYS A 44 -7.37 5.19 12.15
CA CYS A 44 -7.13 6.51 12.73
C CYS A 44 -8.11 7.54 12.18
N THR A 45 -8.58 8.44 13.04
CA THR A 45 -9.45 9.57 12.66
C THR A 45 -9.01 10.85 13.36
N ALA A 46 -9.30 12.00 12.74
CA ALA A 46 -9.09 13.31 13.33
C ALA A 46 -10.45 13.95 13.67
N GLY A 47 -10.64 14.35 14.92
CA GLY A 47 -11.89 14.93 15.41
C GLY A 47 -13.10 13.99 15.28
N ASP A 48 -14.30 14.56 15.25
CA ASP A 48 -15.57 13.81 15.26
C ASP A 48 -16.20 13.61 13.89
N ALA A 49 -15.70 14.27 12.85
CA ALA A 49 -16.26 14.22 11.48
C ALA A 49 -15.74 13.00 10.71
N HIS A 50 -16.15 11.79 11.11
CA HIS A 50 -15.68 10.55 10.51
C HIS A 50 -16.79 9.51 10.30
N LEU A 51 -16.52 8.45 9.53
CA LEU A 51 -17.47 7.40 9.14
C LEU A 51 -17.49 6.19 10.09
N VAL A 52 -16.65 6.15 11.13
CA VAL A 52 -16.54 5.00 12.06
C VAL A 52 -17.89 4.58 12.66
N PRO A 53 -18.80 5.49 13.06
CA PRO A 53 -20.13 5.09 13.53
C PRO A 53 -20.96 4.30 12.52
N GLN A 54 -20.66 4.40 11.23
CA GLN A 54 -21.34 3.65 10.15
C GLN A 54 -20.76 2.26 9.93
N LEU A 55 -19.66 1.90 10.61
CA LEU A 55 -18.93 0.64 10.45
C LEU A 55 -19.29 -0.40 11.51
N GLN A 56 -20.45 -0.29 12.15
CA GLN A 56 -20.86 -1.17 13.27
C GLN A 56 -20.84 -2.66 12.93
N SER A 57 -21.19 -3.04 11.72
CA SER A 57 -21.20 -4.45 11.27
C SER A 57 -19.79 -5.09 11.23
N ILE A 58 -18.76 -4.28 11.11
CA ILE A 58 -17.35 -4.72 11.03
C ILE A 58 -16.48 -4.18 12.16
N LYS A 59 -17.08 -3.63 13.21
CA LYS A 59 -16.33 -3.04 14.33
C LYS A 59 -15.37 -4.00 15.04
N HIS A 60 -15.60 -5.29 14.89
CA HIS A 60 -14.76 -6.35 15.44
C HIS A 60 -13.50 -6.62 14.60
N LEU A 61 -13.38 -6.02 13.41
CA LEU A 61 -12.25 -6.19 12.50
C LEU A 61 -11.19 -5.09 12.65
N PHE A 62 -11.42 -4.06 13.46
CA PHE A 62 -10.45 -2.98 13.64
C PHE A 62 -10.57 -2.33 15.04
N THR A 63 -9.50 -1.68 15.45
CA THR A 63 -9.48 -0.77 16.60
C THR A 63 -9.57 0.66 16.10
N HIS A 64 -10.43 1.47 16.70
CA HIS A 64 -10.54 2.89 16.40
C HIS A 64 -9.59 3.71 17.29
N ARG A 65 -8.79 4.58 16.64
CA ARG A 65 -7.90 5.53 17.30
C ARG A 65 -8.22 6.95 16.84
N SER A 66 -8.79 7.75 17.71
CA SER A 66 -9.07 9.17 17.46
C SER A 66 -7.93 10.05 17.94
N CYS A 67 -7.68 11.17 17.26
CA CYS A 67 -6.72 12.19 17.67
C CYS A 67 -7.22 13.59 17.34
N ASP A 68 -6.59 14.61 17.96
CA ASP A 68 -6.88 16.03 17.72
C ASP A 68 -5.92 16.67 16.71
N ARG A 69 -5.20 15.87 15.93
CA ARG A 69 -4.26 16.35 14.91
C ARG A 69 -5.02 17.02 13.75
N ASP A 70 -4.39 17.99 13.09
CA ASP A 70 -4.92 18.53 11.82
C ASP A 70 -5.17 17.36 10.84
N PRO A 71 -6.38 17.23 10.26
CA PRO A 71 -6.72 16.16 9.32
C PRO A 71 -5.74 15.98 8.16
N LYS A 72 -5.05 17.05 7.75
CA LYS A 72 -4.01 16.98 6.71
C LYS A 72 -2.80 16.14 7.11
N PHE A 73 -2.55 16.03 8.41
CA PHE A 73 -1.45 15.27 8.98
C PHE A 73 -1.92 13.99 9.71
N LEU A 74 -3.16 13.56 9.50
CA LEU A 74 -3.70 12.33 10.09
C LEU A 74 -2.81 11.10 9.84
N GLY A 75 -2.12 11.05 8.69
CA GLY A 75 -1.18 9.99 8.38
C GLY A 75 -0.02 9.87 9.38
N LEU A 76 0.36 10.94 10.09
CA LEU A 76 1.34 10.84 11.18
C LEU A 76 0.78 10.09 12.40
N GLU A 77 -0.52 10.19 12.67
CA GLU A 77 -1.15 9.37 13.71
C GLU A 77 -1.15 7.88 13.33
N CYS A 78 -1.38 7.56 12.06
CA CYS A 78 -1.22 6.19 11.57
C CYS A 78 0.24 5.70 11.76
N ARG A 79 1.23 6.54 11.47
CA ARG A 79 2.65 6.21 11.72
C ARG A 79 2.93 6.02 13.22
N ALA A 80 2.37 6.86 14.09
CA ALA A 80 2.49 6.69 15.54
C ALA A 80 1.92 5.34 16.00
N ALA A 81 0.73 5.00 15.52
CA ALA A 81 0.10 3.71 15.81
C ALA A 81 0.95 2.50 15.38
N LEU A 82 1.59 2.59 14.21
CA LEU A 82 2.55 1.57 13.75
C LEU A 82 3.79 1.54 14.66
N GLY A 83 4.30 2.70 15.07
CA GLY A 83 5.44 2.82 15.99
C GLY A 83 5.19 2.15 17.34
N ASP A 84 3.98 2.30 17.89
CA ASP A 84 3.56 1.67 19.16
C ASP A 84 3.58 0.12 19.07
N GLY A 85 3.45 -0.43 17.86
CA GLY A 85 3.48 -1.87 17.61
C GLY A 85 4.88 -2.47 17.38
N VAL A 86 5.95 -1.68 17.40
CA VAL A 86 7.30 -2.20 17.17
C VAL A 86 7.68 -3.28 18.20
N GLY A 87 8.16 -4.41 17.69
CA GLY A 87 8.48 -5.59 18.50
C GLY A 87 7.32 -6.55 18.73
N GLN A 88 6.12 -6.26 18.21
CA GLN A 88 4.93 -7.09 18.35
C GLN A 88 4.48 -7.74 17.03
N TYR A 89 4.88 -7.19 15.89
CA TYR A 89 4.45 -7.60 14.56
C TYR A 89 5.65 -7.82 13.63
N ASP A 90 5.47 -8.71 12.64
CA ASP A 90 6.46 -8.97 11.59
C ASP A 90 6.38 -7.97 10.44
N TRP A 91 5.18 -7.42 10.18
CA TRP A 91 4.91 -6.46 9.12
C TRP A 91 4.09 -5.27 9.63
N PHE A 92 4.42 -4.11 9.10
CA PHE A 92 3.79 -2.82 9.39
C PHE A 92 3.30 -2.20 8.09
N CYS A 93 1.99 -1.95 8.02
CA CYS A 93 1.32 -1.51 6.81
C CYS A 93 0.61 -0.19 7.03
N TYR A 94 1.10 0.88 6.42
CA TYR A 94 0.34 2.12 6.28
C TYR A 94 -0.53 2.00 5.03
N LEU A 95 -1.80 2.35 5.13
CA LEU A 95 -2.73 2.21 4.01
C LEU A 95 -3.76 3.33 4.03
N GLU A 96 -3.95 4.03 2.91
CA GLU A 96 -5.09 4.95 2.72
C GLU A 96 -6.40 4.16 2.69
N ASP A 97 -7.50 4.79 3.10
CA ASP A 97 -8.79 4.15 3.37
C ASP A 97 -9.57 3.72 2.12
N ASP A 98 -9.06 4.02 0.95
CA ASP A 98 -9.62 3.63 -0.35
C ASP A 98 -8.72 2.69 -1.17
N LEU A 99 -7.77 2.06 -0.50
CA LEU A 99 -6.87 1.06 -1.12
C LEU A 99 -7.25 -0.36 -0.71
N MET A 100 -7.29 -1.27 -1.68
CA MET A 100 -7.65 -2.66 -1.46
C MET A 100 -6.53 -3.59 -1.94
N LEU A 101 -6.07 -4.48 -1.04
CA LEU A 101 -5.19 -5.58 -1.39
C LEU A 101 -6.02 -6.74 -1.95
N THR A 102 -5.55 -7.33 -3.04
CA THR A 102 -6.26 -8.40 -3.76
C THR A 102 -5.40 -9.63 -4.04
N ASP A 103 -4.16 -9.62 -3.57
CA ASP A 103 -3.17 -10.66 -3.85
C ASP A 103 -2.80 -11.41 -2.56
N PRO A 104 -3.16 -12.68 -2.40
CA PRO A 104 -2.81 -13.47 -1.22
C PRO A 104 -1.28 -13.67 -1.06
N LEU A 105 -0.50 -13.55 -2.13
CA LEU A 105 0.96 -13.66 -2.10
C LEU A 105 1.67 -12.32 -1.90
N PHE A 106 0.94 -11.27 -1.50
CA PHE A 106 1.47 -9.92 -1.42
C PHE A 106 2.72 -9.82 -0.52
N PHE A 107 2.66 -10.36 0.70
CA PHE A 107 3.77 -10.33 1.64
C PHE A 107 4.91 -11.28 1.25
N ASP A 108 4.63 -12.41 0.60
CA ASP A 108 5.67 -13.30 0.07
C ASP A 108 6.47 -12.64 -1.05
N LYS A 109 5.80 -11.86 -1.90
CA LYS A 109 6.45 -11.03 -2.93
C LYS A 109 7.33 -9.94 -2.31
N LEU A 110 6.89 -9.30 -1.23
CA LEU A 110 7.71 -8.32 -0.49
C LEU A 110 8.94 -8.97 0.13
N LYS A 111 8.80 -10.11 0.79
CA LYS A 111 9.91 -10.89 1.35
C LYS A 111 10.92 -11.29 0.28
N TRP A 112 10.42 -11.83 -0.83
CA TRP A 112 11.27 -12.21 -1.95
C TRP A 112 12.02 -11.01 -2.54
N PHE A 113 11.33 -9.89 -2.79
CA PHE A 113 11.98 -8.67 -3.29
C PHE A 113 13.10 -8.22 -2.36
N ARG A 114 12.85 -8.17 -1.04
CA ARG A 114 13.86 -7.80 -0.06
C ARG A 114 15.09 -8.71 -0.11
N SER A 115 14.90 -10.01 -0.31
CA SER A 115 16.02 -10.97 -0.37
C SER A 115 16.99 -10.71 -1.53
N ILE A 116 16.51 -10.09 -2.62
CA ILE A 116 17.34 -9.73 -3.79
C ILE A 116 17.80 -8.28 -3.80
N ALA A 117 17.06 -7.36 -3.18
CA ALA A 117 17.33 -5.92 -3.22
C ALA A 117 18.12 -5.39 -2.02
N GLY A 118 18.08 -6.12 -0.89
CA GLY A 118 18.75 -5.77 0.37
C GLY A 118 17.83 -5.06 1.37
N ASP A 119 18.34 -4.92 2.60
CA ASP A 119 17.57 -4.51 3.78
C ASP A 119 17.07 -3.06 3.74
N ASP A 120 17.76 -2.19 3.02
CA ASP A 120 17.42 -0.78 2.85
C ASP A 120 16.51 -0.52 1.63
N ALA A 121 16.05 -1.57 0.94
CA ALA A 121 15.14 -1.47 -0.18
C ALA A 121 13.69 -1.72 0.25
N VAL A 122 12.80 -0.87 -0.24
CA VAL A 122 11.34 -0.99 -0.05
C VAL A 122 10.68 -1.10 -1.42
N LEU A 123 9.83 -2.10 -1.60
CA LEU A 123 9.00 -2.23 -2.79
C LEU A 123 7.63 -1.62 -2.53
N GLN A 124 7.29 -0.59 -3.29
CA GLN A 124 5.97 0.02 -3.30
C GLN A 124 5.11 -0.59 -4.41
N PRO A 125 3.84 -0.88 -4.16
CA PRO A 125 2.93 -1.37 -5.18
C PRO A 125 2.61 -0.29 -6.21
N ASN A 126 2.24 -0.71 -7.41
CA ASN A 126 1.55 0.15 -8.36
C ASN A 126 0.06 0.21 -8.00
N ARG A 127 -0.50 1.41 -7.87
CA ARG A 127 -1.96 1.57 -7.75
C ARG A 127 -2.62 1.41 -9.10
N PHE A 128 -3.78 0.76 -9.12
CA PHE A 128 -4.58 0.64 -10.34
C PHE A 128 -6.06 0.93 -10.10
N GLU A 129 -6.71 1.42 -11.14
CA GLU A 129 -8.17 1.58 -11.23
C GLU A 129 -8.74 0.64 -12.28
N VAL A 130 -10.00 0.24 -12.12
CA VAL A 130 -10.70 -0.71 -12.99
C VAL A 130 -11.91 -0.05 -13.58
N ALA A 131 -12.11 -0.19 -14.89
CA ALA A 131 -13.35 0.22 -15.55
C ALA A 131 -13.85 -0.88 -16.47
N VAL A 132 -15.17 -1.07 -16.48
CA VAL A 132 -15.86 -1.95 -17.43
C VAL A 132 -16.41 -1.08 -18.55
N GLY A 133 -16.22 -1.50 -19.80
CA GLY A 133 -16.74 -0.81 -20.97
C GLY A 133 -15.90 0.37 -21.47
N GLN A 134 -14.67 0.54 -20.96
CA GLN A 134 -13.69 1.50 -21.46
C GLN A 134 -12.64 0.80 -22.33
N PRO A 135 -11.89 1.53 -23.19
CA PRO A 135 -10.81 0.96 -23.99
C PRO A 135 -9.75 0.23 -23.16
N MET A 136 -9.55 0.64 -21.92
CA MET A 136 -8.71 -0.04 -20.93
C MET A 136 -9.57 -0.57 -19.78
N HIS A 137 -9.46 -1.87 -19.49
CA HIS A 137 -10.12 -2.49 -18.34
C HIS A 137 -9.40 -2.21 -17.02
N LYS A 138 -8.12 -1.88 -17.08
CA LYS A 138 -7.24 -1.61 -15.93
C LYS A 138 -6.24 -0.52 -16.30
N LEU A 139 -6.11 0.48 -15.44
CA LEU A 139 -5.16 1.59 -15.59
C LEU A 139 -4.28 1.67 -14.35
N TYR A 140 -2.96 1.61 -14.52
CA TYR A 140 -2.00 1.98 -13.47
C TYR A 140 -1.88 3.50 -13.41
N ILE A 141 -2.07 4.07 -12.21
CA ILE A 141 -2.22 5.52 -12.03
C ILE A 141 -0.95 6.20 -11.49
N ASP A 142 0.08 5.45 -11.15
CA ASP A 142 1.32 5.95 -10.55
C ASP A 142 2.40 6.26 -11.60
N GLY A 143 1.99 6.91 -12.69
CA GLY A 143 2.91 7.40 -13.72
C GLY A 143 3.82 8.53 -13.23
N ASN A 144 4.62 9.09 -14.14
CA ASN A 144 5.52 10.19 -13.84
C ASN A 144 4.77 11.41 -13.29
N MET A 145 5.37 12.04 -12.28
CA MET A 145 4.87 13.29 -11.68
C MET A 145 5.52 14.52 -12.31
N ALA A 146 4.89 15.68 -12.12
CA ALA A 146 5.47 16.97 -12.47
C ALA A 146 6.75 17.25 -11.68
N ASP A 147 7.70 18.01 -12.26
CA ASP A 147 9.04 18.26 -11.70
C ASP A 147 9.04 18.79 -10.26
N ALA A 148 8.01 19.58 -9.90
CA ALA A 148 7.91 20.16 -8.56
C ALA A 148 7.73 19.13 -7.44
N THR A 149 7.24 17.91 -7.75
CA THR A 149 6.85 16.89 -6.79
C THR A 149 7.56 15.56 -7.00
N GLN A 150 8.64 15.55 -7.79
CA GLN A 150 9.37 14.34 -8.13
C GLN A 150 10.24 13.83 -6.99
N SER A 151 10.34 12.49 -6.88
CA SER A 151 11.20 11.79 -5.93
C SER A 151 12.68 12.20 -5.96
N PRO A 152 13.30 12.54 -7.12
CA PRO A 152 14.70 12.98 -7.16
C PRO A 152 15.05 14.18 -6.29
N LYS A 153 14.06 14.97 -5.88
CA LYS A 153 14.29 16.07 -4.92
C LYS A 153 14.57 15.62 -3.50
N PHE A 154 14.18 14.41 -3.16
CA PHE A 154 14.18 13.88 -1.80
C PHE A 154 15.09 12.67 -1.63
N GLN A 155 15.47 12.01 -2.72
CA GLN A 155 16.38 10.86 -2.73
C GLN A 155 17.17 10.79 -4.05
N ASN A 156 18.36 10.20 -3.99
CA ASN A 156 19.12 9.90 -5.22
C ASN A 156 18.56 8.65 -5.89
N ILE A 157 17.77 8.80 -6.95
CA ILE A 157 17.23 7.69 -7.74
C ILE A 157 18.18 7.21 -8.85
N ALA A 158 19.33 7.86 -9.05
CA ALA A 158 20.35 7.42 -10.00
C ALA A 158 21.24 6.30 -9.43
N ASP A 159 21.23 6.12 -8.10
CA ASP A 159 21.93 5.02 -7.45
C ASP A 159 21.06 3.76 -7.46
N ARG A 160 21.66 2.63 -7.86
CA ARG A 160 20.99 1.32 -7.92
C ARG A 160 19.60 1.41 -8.58
N THR A 161 19.57 1.93 -9.79
CA THR A 161 18.33 2.30 -10.50
C THR A 161 17.41 1.13 -10.78
N VAL A 162 17.95 -0.08 -10.89
CA VAL A 162 17.23 -1.30 -11.28
C VAL A 162 17.61 -2.45 -10.35
N VAL A 163 16.63 -3.25 -9.98
CA VAL A 163 16.76 -4.58 -9.38
C VAL A 163 16.06 -5.57 -10.30
N GLU A 164 16.70 -6.68 -10.60
CA GLU A 164 16.14 -7.77 -11.39
C GLU A 164 16.20 -9.07 -10.61
N GLY A 165 15.25 -9.95 -10.83
CA GLY A 165 15.21 -11.25 -10.18
C GLY A 165 14.23 -12.21 -10.87
N GLU A 166 14.37 -13.50 -10.56
CA GLU A 166 13.51 -14.55 -11.10
C GLU A 166 12.62 -15.13 -10.01
N ALA A 167 11.33 -15.19 -10.28
CA ALA A 167 10.34 -15.85 -9.44
C ALA A 167 9.24 -16.46 -10.32
N PHE A 168 8.63 -17.56 -9.89
CA PHE A 168 7.53 -18.22 -10.62
C PHE A 168 7.86 -18.53 -12.09
N GLY A 169 9.14 -18.84 -12.40
CA GLY A 169 9.60 -19.10 -13.76
C GLY A 169 9.61 -17.91 -14.72
N ARG A 170 9.66 -16.68 -14.18
CA ARG A 170 9.69 -15.43 -14.94
C ARG A 170 10.69 -14.45 -14.36
N SER A 171 11.27 -13.63 -15.25
CA SER A 171 12.10 -12.50 -14.83
C SER A 171 11.23 -11.29 -14.50
N TYR A 172 11.57 -10.59 -13.42
CA TYR A 172 10.93 -9.38 -12.97
C TYR A 172 11.93 -8.24 -12.83
N VAL A 173 11.49 -7.05 -13.18
CA VAL A 173 12.29 -5.82 -13.16
C VAL A 173 11.63 -4.82 -12.23
N PHE A 174 12.40 -4.25 -11.31
CA PHE A 174 11.97 -3.20 -10.40
C PHE A 174 12.83 -1.96 -10.62
N LYS A 175 12.20 -0.80 -10.60
CA LYS A 175 12.91 0.46 -10.89
C LYS A 175 12.67 1.49 -9.83
N ARG A 176 13.70 2.29 -9.56
CA ARG A 176 13.53 3.57 -8.90
C ARG A 176 12.91 4.54 -9.90
N ILE A 177 11.80 5.17 -9.52
CA ILE A 177 11.03 6.05 -10.41
C ILE A 177 10.84 7.42 -9.76
N ASN A 178 10.45 8.41 -10.56
CA ASN A 178 10.22 9.76 -10.05
C ASN A 178 8.91 9.91 -9.24
N ASN A 179 7.99 8.93 -9.31
CA ASN A 179 6.77 8.88 -8.52
C ASN A 179 6.77 7.64 -7.61
N THR A 180 7.23 7.78 -6.38
CA THR A 180 7.25 6.72 -5.38
C THR A 180 5.95 6.59 -4.60
N HIS A 181 5.03 7.57 -4.72
CA HIS A 181 3.79 7.57 -3.98
C HIS A 181 2.86 6.41 -4.39
N SER A 182 2.25 5.78 -3.40
CA SER A 182 1.26 4.70 -3.59
C SER A 182 0.11 4.78 -2.58
N GLY A 183 0.03 5.86 -1.77
CA GLY A 183 -0.95 5.94 -0.66
C GLY A 183 -0.71 4.90 0.43
N THR A 184 0.45 4.26 0.42
CA THR A 184 0.79 3.15 1.31
C THR A 184 2.29 2.98 1.46
N PHE A 185 2.71 2.26 2.51
CA PHE A 185 4.01 1.61 2.60
C PHE A 185 3.90 0.31 3.40
N PHE A 186 4.84 -0.58 3.15
CA PHE A 186 4.96 -1.88 3.82
C PHE A 186 6.39 -2.04 4.30
N LEU A 187 6.58 -2.14 5.61
CA LEU A 187 7.88 -2.34 6.25
C LEU A 187 7.84 -3.61 7.08
N ASP A 188 8.89 -4.41 7.03
CA ASP A 188 9.04 -5.47 8.00
C ASP A 188 9.55 -4.97 9.36
N ALA A 189 9.63 -5.85 10.35
CA ALA A 189 10.00 -5.48 11.71
C ALA A 189 11.35 -4.75 11.82
N PRO A 190 12.46 -5.19 11.19
CA PRO A 190 13.72 -4.46 11.18
C PRO A 190 13.63 -3.08 10.52
N GLN A 191 12.93 -2.96 9.39
CA GLN A 191 12.74 -1.70 8.69
C GLN A 191 11.91 -0.72 9.53
N MET A 192 10.83 -1.19 10.16
CA MET A 192 10.02 -0.34 11.03
C MET A 192 10.80 0.10 12.27
N ALA A 193 11.55 -0.81 12.90
CA ALA A 193 12.41 -0.49 14.04
C ALA A 193 13.53 0.51 13.69
N HIS A 194 14.00 0.53 12.44
CA HIS A 194 14.89 1.56 11.92
C HIS A 194 14.14 2.89 11.73
N PHE A 195 12.97 2.86 11.12
CA PHE A 195 12.21 4.05 10.74
C PHE A 195 11.73 4.86 11.95
N VAL A 196 11.26 4.23 13.01
CA VAL A 196 10.79 4.92 14.23
C VAL A 196 11.88 5.72 14.96
N LYS A 197 13.16 5.39 14.72
CA LYS A 197 14.32 6.08 15.33
C LYS A 197 14.71 7.34 14.59
N GLN A 198 14.13 7.60 13.42
CA GLN A 198 14.50 8.74 12.61
C GLN A 198 13.88 10.05 13.16
N ALA A 199 14.64 11.12 13.13
CA ALA A 199 14.22 12.41 13.68
C ALA A 199 12.95 12.96 13.00
N ASP A 200 12.72 12.61 11.73
CA ASP A 200 11.59 13.04 10.93
C ASP A 200 10.41 12.03 10.95
N PHE A 201 10.45 11.00 11.80
CA PHE A 201 9.39 9.99 11.87
C PHE A 201 8.00 10.60 12.13
N GLN A 202 7.92 11.67 12.93
CA GLN A 202 6.68 12.40 13.24
C GLN A 202 6.69 13.85 12.76
N ALA A 203 7.58 14.21 11.83
CA ALA A 203 7.67 15.58 11.33
C ALA A 203 6.46 15.95 10.44
N GLU A 204 5.85 17.10 10.74
CA GLU A 204 4.77 17.66 9.93
C GLU A 204 5.37 18.37 8.70
N GLU A 205 5.39 17.66 7.59
CA GLU A 205 5.97 18.13 6.33
C GLU A 205 4.97 17.97 5.18
N SER A 206 5.08 18.85 4.19
CA SER A 206 4.22 18.87 3.00
C SER A 206 5.00 18.97 1.69
N GLY A 207 6.30 18.66 1.73
CA GLY A 207 7.21 18.90 0.60
C GLY A 207 6.98 17.98 -0.60
N PHE A 208 6.34 16.82 -0.43
CA PHE A 208 6.05 15.89 -1.51
C PHE A 208 4.55 15.91 -1.85
N ALA A 209 4.20 16.51 -2.98
CA ALA A 209 2.84 16.69 -3.51
C ALA A 209 1.88 17.43 -2.56
N GLY A 210 1.83 17.09 -1.30
CA GLY A 210 1.01 17.69 -0.27
C GLY A 210 1.23 17.03 1.09
N PRO A 211 0.57 17.51 2.17
CA PRO A 211 0.75 16.93 3.50
C PRO A 211 0.31 15.47 3.58
N VAL A 212 -0.79 15.09 2.95
CA VAL A 212 -1.31 13.70 2.96
C VAL A 212 -0.31 12.75 2.30
N GLU A 213 0.13 13.07 1.09
CA GLU A 213 1.11 12.27 0.34
C GLU A 213 2.47 12.25 1.05
N SER A 214 2.86 13.35 1.70
CA SER A 214 4.09 13.42 2.48
C SER A 214 4.07 12.47 3.67
N CYS A 215 2.96 12.35 4.39
CA CYS A 215 2.82 11.41 5.50
C CYS A 215 3.07 9.96 5.08
N ALA A 216 2.59 9.57 3.90
CA ALA A 216 2.74 8.21 3.40
C ALA A 216 4.11 7.94 2.76
N THR A 217 4.83 8.97 2.28
CA THR A 217 5.90 8.75 1.30
C THR A 217 7.22 9.40 1.66
N LEU A 218 7.23 10.63 2.23
CA LEU A 218 8.44 11.44 2.34
C LEU A 218 9.50 10.81 3.26
N GLY A 219 9.11 10.36 4.45
CA GLY A 219 10.02 9.67 5.38
C GLY A 219 10.56 8.36 4.79
N ILE A 220 9.72 7.61 4.07
CA ILE A 220 10.14 6.37 3.41
C ILE A 220 11.21 6.65 2.36
N MET A 221 11.04 7.69 1.53
CA MET A 221 12.03 8.07 0.51
C MET A 221 13.38 8.50 1.10
N ARG A 222 13.40 9.11 2.29
CA ARG A 222 14.63 9.58 2.94
C ARG A 222 15.46 8.45 3.54
N HIS A 223 14.80 7.41 4.01
CA HIS A 223 15.45 6.36 4.80
C HIS A 223 15.58 5.03 4.08
N PHE A 224 14.92 4.87 2.93
CA PHE A 224 14.94 3.65 2.14
C PHE A 224 15.08 3.92 0.64
N ARG A 225 15.68 2.98 -0.07
CA ARG A 225 15.63 2.95 -1.54
C ARG A 225 14.28 2.40 -1.99
N VAL A 226 13.44 3.28 -2.52
CA VAL A 226 12.08 2.91 -2.94
C VAL A 226 12.10 2.45 -4.40
N TYR A 227 11.52 1.28 -4.63
CA TYR A 227 11.33 0.68 -5.95
C TYR A 227 9.84 0.46 -6.24
N LYS A 228 9.50 0.40 -7.51
CA LYS A 228 8.20 -0.09 -7.99
C LYS A 228 8.41 -1.15 -9.08
N PRO A 229 7.45 -2.09 -9.25
CA PRO A 229 7.46 -2.97 -10.41
C PRO A 229 7.48 -2.15 -11.70
N ALA A 230 8.41 -2.48 -12.60
CA ALA A 230 8.53 -1.80 -13.89
C ALA A 230 7.29 -2.03 -14.77
N ARG A 231 7.09 -1.18 -15.77
CA ARG A 231 5.95 -1.26 -16.69
C ARG A 231 5.75 -2.66 -17.31
N VAL A 232 6.82 -3.37 -17.61
CA VAL A 232 6.77 -4.72 -18.20
C VAL A 232 6.16 -5.78 -17.28
N ASN A 233 6.18 -5.53 -15.98
CA ASN A 233 5.60 -6.40 -14.96
C ASN A 233 4.86 -5.61 -13.87
N ALA A 234 4.13 -4.55 -14.27
CA ALA A 234 3.48 -3.62 -13.34
C ALA A 234 2.54 -4.31 -12.33
N GLY A 235 1.94 -5.45 -12.71
CA GLY A 235 1.07 -6.26 -11.86
C GLY A 235 1.79 -7.21 -10.91
N PHE A 236 3.14 -7.18 -10.82
CA PHE A 236 3.84 -8.03 -9.86
C PHE A 236 3.45 -7.72 -8.41
N LEU A 237 3.39 -6.45 -8.05
CA LEU A 237 2.88 -5.97 -6.77
C LEU A 237 1.98 -4.77 -7.04
N GLU A 238 0.71 -4.89 -6.66
CA GLU A 238 -0.30 -3.89 -6.99
C GLU A 238 -1.37 -3.76 -5.92
N VAL A 239 -1.98 -2.58 -5.82
CA VAL A 239 -3.13 -2.31 -4.96
C VAL A 239 -4.23 -1.63 -5.76
N ARG A 240 -5.46 -2.02 -5.52
CA ARG A 240 -6.61 -1.40 -6.18
C ARG A 240 -7.01 -0.11 -5.47
N HIS A 241 -7.07 0.98 -6.23
CA HIS A 241 -7.65 2.24 -5.79
C HIS A 241 -9.17 2.18 -6.05
N LEU A 242 -9.96 2.26 -5.00
CA LEU A 242 -11.43 2.04 -5.05
C LEU A 242 -12.19 3.24 -5.61
N ASN A 243 -11.54 4.39 -5.62
CA ASN A 243 -12.08 5.63 -6.14
C ASN A 243 -11.61 5.83 -7.58
N ASN A 244 -12.38 5.41 -8.58
CA ASN A 244 -12.03 5.49 -10.01
C ASN A 244 -11.89 6.94 -10.53
N ARG A 245 -11.28 7.83 -9.76
CA ARG A 245 -11.14 9.26 -10.02
C ARG A 245 -10.27 9.55 -11.24
N TYR A 246 -9.17 8.81 -11.39
CA TYR A 246 -8.21 9.05 -12.48
C TYR A 246 -8.71 8.49 -13.80
N LEU A 247 -9.33 7.33 -13.79
CA LEU A 247 -9.98 6.74 -14.97
C LEU A 247 -11.10 7.65 -15.50
N GLY A 248 -11.93 8.22 -14.62
CA GLY A 248 -13.01 9.13 -15.00
C GLY A 248 -12.54 10.50 -15.48
N ALA A 249 -11.41 11.00 -14.93
CA ALA A 249 -10.97 12.39 -15.18
C ALA A 249 -10.01 12.56 -16.37
N ARG A 250 -9.21 11.53 -16.69
CA ARG A 250 -8.08 11.66 -17.62
C ARG A 250 -8.23 10.92 -18.94
N LEU A 251 -9.09 9.93 -19.02
CA LEU A 251 -9.33 9.20 -20.25
C LEU A 251 -10.56 9.72 -20.99
N LYS A 252 -10.46 10.90 -21.59
CA LYS A 252 -11.33 11.30 -22.71
C LYS A 252 -10.88 10.60 -23.99
N LEU A 253 -10.70 9.28 -23.93
CA LEU A 253 -10.44 8.49 -25.13
C LEU A 253 -11.74 8.27 -25.86
N GLN A 254 -11.84 8.77 -27.07
CA GLN A 254 -12.91 8.42 -28.00
C GLN A 254 -12.69 6.99 -28.51
N PRO A 255 -13.77 6.21 -28.76
CA PRO A 255 -13.62 4.92 -29.41
C PRO A 255 -12.85 5.06 -30.73
N GLY A 256 -11.72 4.38 -30.84
CA GLY A 256 -10.86 4.41 -32.04
C GLY A 256 -9.64 5.33 -31.93
N ASP A 257 -9.51 6.14 -30.87
CA ASP A 257 -8.28 6.91 -30.64
C ASP A 257 -7.11 5.97 -30.30
N PRO A 258 -5.93 6.17 -30.94
CA PRO A 258 -4.75 5.45 -30.52
C PRO A 258 -4.42 5.85 -29.08
N VAL A 259 -4.30 4.85 -28.20
CA VAL A 259 -3.86 5.08 -26.82
C VAL A 259 -2.40 5.57 -26.89
N ARG A 260 -2.21 6.87 -26.93
CA ARG A 260 -0.88 7.49 -26.75
C ARG A 260 -0.59 7.54 -25.26
N PHE A 261 0.35 6.70 -24.87
CA PHE A 261 0.91 6.69 -23.52
C PHE A 261 2.03 7.71 -23.40
#